data_3dd3f5c2ea09680918bae97a51eeaefb
#
_entry.id   3dd3f5c2ea09680918bae97a51eeaefb
#
_cell.length_a   1.000
_cell.length_b   1.000
_cell.length_c   1.000
_cell.angle_alpha   90.00
_cell.angle_beta   90.00
_cell.angle_gamma   90.00
#
_symmetry.space_group_name_H-M   'P 1'
#
loop_
_entity.id
_entity.type
_entity.pdbx_description
1 polymer ?
#
loop_
_entity_poly.entity_id
_entity_poly.type
_entity_poly.pdbx_seq_one_letter_code
_entity_poly.pdbx_strand_id
1 'polypeptide(L)'
;MNFINQVAVITGAASGIGLAVTKQLLAYGANVVLLDINKESLEAEFGNALQQAVLFGVDITVQSEVDRAIDAGAARWGHIDILVNCAGITGITNIKSHEVAAEDLQRVFAVNFMASFYTAQAVLPFMMKQQYGRILHIASIAGKEGNAGMLAYSASKAAVIGMTKVQGKEYGEMGITVNALAPAVIRTPLVDVMPLEQVKYMTDKIPMKRCGTLEEAVHLIMYIVSPENSFTTGFTFDLSGGRATY
;
A
#
# COMPACT_ATOMS: atom_id res chain seq x y z
N MET A 1 18.69 -2.55 -8.40
CA MET A 1 17.84 -3.37 -7.49
C MET A 1 17.59 -4.73 -8.13
N ASN A 2 17.64 -5.80 -7.35
CA ASN A 2 17.40 -7.16 -7.82
C ASN A 2 16.40 -7.82 -6.87
N PHE A 3 15.31 -8.40 -7.40
CA PHE A 3 14.27 -9.08 -6.64
C PHE A 3 14.11 -10.55 -7.05
N ILE A 4 15.10 -11.09 -7.77
CA ILE A 4 15.10 -12.50 -8.17
C ILE A 4 14.95 -13.41 -6.93
N ASN A 5 14.05 -14.37 -7.03
CA ASN A 5 13.67 -15.30 -5.95
C ASN A 5 12.97 -14.67 -4.73
N GLN A 6 12.71 -13.38 -4.69
CA GLN A 6 11.88 -12.79 -3.65
C GLN A 6 10.39 -13.00 -3.94
N VAL A 7 9.61 -13.16 -2.87
CA VAL A 7 8.15 -13.33 -2.94
C VAL A 7 7.50 -12.10 -2.31
N ALA A 8 6.73 -11.38 -3.13
CA ALA A 8 6.04 -10.17 -2.71
C ALA A 8 4.52 -10.37 -2.68
N VAL A 9 3.88 -9.98 -1.58
CA VAL A 9 2.42 -9.88 -1.43
C VAL A 9 2.01 -8.44 -1.72
N ILE A 10 1.07 -8.21 -2.64
CA ILE A 10 0.58 -6.89 -3.00
C ILE A 10 -0.95 -6.86 -2.89
N THR A 11 -1.50 -5.92 -2.11
CA THR A 11 -2.94 -5.65 -2.05
C THR A 11 -3.33 -4.51 -2.97
N GLY A 12 -4.55 -4.53 -3.51
CA GLY A 12 -4.99 -3.53 -4.50
C GLY A 12 -4.18 -3.63 -5.79
N ALA A 13 -3.79 -4.84 -6.17
CA ALA A 13 -2.86 -5.11 -7.26
C ALA A 13 -3.47 -4.92 -8.67
N ALA A 14 -4.80 -4.82 -8.78
CA ALA A 14 -5.48 -4.67 -10.06
C ALA A 14 -5.46 -3.24 -10.62
N SER A 15 -5.03 -2.22 -9.86
CA SER A 15 -5.09 -0.83 -10.30
C SER A 15 -4.04 0.07 -9.65
N GLY A 16 -3.88 1.28 -10.19
CA GLY A 16 -3.12 2.38 -9.60
C GLY A 16 -1.69 2.00 -9.19
N ILE A 17 -1.31 2.36 -7.96
CA ILE A 17 0.03 2.11 -7.41
C ILE A 17 0.31 0.61 -7.30
N GLY A 18 -0.66 -0.20 -6.84
CA GLY A 18 -0.49 -1.64 -6.68
C GLY A 18 -0.18 -2.34 -8.00
N LEU A 19 -0.92 -2.00 -9.06
CA LEU A 19 -0.67 -2.50 -10.42
C LEU A 19 0.73 -2.12 -10.93
N ALA A 20 1.11 -0.84 -10.77
CA ALA A 20 2.40 -0.34 -11.24
C ALA A 20 3.58 -1.00 -10.50
N VAL A 21 3.48 -1.14 -9.18
CA VAL A 21 4.48 -1.84 -8.35
C VAL A 21 4.59 -3.31 -8.72
N THR A 22 3.45 -3.99 -8.92
CA THR A 22 3.43 -5.40 -9.34
C THR A 22 4.17 -5.61 -10.66
N LYS A 23 3.88 -4.79 -11.68
CA LYS A 23 4.58 -4.84 -12.98
C LYS A 23 6.09 -4.66 -12.82
N GLN A 24 6.51 -3.74 -11.96
CA GLN A 24 7.94 -3.49 -11.72
C GLN A 24 8.63 -4.63 -10.97
N LEU A 25 7.98 -5.21 -9.95
CA LEU A 25 8.50 -6.36 -9.21
C LEU A 25 8.68 -7.58 -10.13
N LEU A 26 7.69 -7.88 -10.97
CA LEU A 26 7.79 -8.95 -11.98
C LEU A 26 8.94 -8.69 -12.97
N ALA A 27 9.08 -7.46 -13.47
CA ALA A 27 10.17 -7.08 -14.37
C ALA A 27 11.56 -7.24 -13.74
N TYR A 28 11.66 -7.15 -12.42
CA TYR A 28 12.90 -7.36 -11.66
C TYR A 28 13.04 -8.80 -11.12
N GLY A 29 12.19 -9.74 -11.59
CA GLY A 29 12.32 -11.16 -11.33
C GLY A 29 11.72 -11.65 -10.02
N ALA A 30 10.89 -10.85 -9.35
CA ALA A 30 10.16 -11.29 -8.17
C ALA A 30 9.02 -12.25 -8.53
N ASN A 31 8.66 -13.11 -7.58
CA ASN A 31 7.40 -13.80 -7.57
C ASN A 31 6.36 -12.97 -6.80
N VAL A 32 5.09 -13.03 -7.19
CA VAL A 32 4.08 -12.17 -6.60
C VAL A 32 2.80 -12.92 -6.20
N VAL A 33 2.27 -12.56 -5.05
CA VAL A 33 0.95 -12.97 -4.53
C VAL A 33 0.06 -11.74 -4.59
N LEU A 34 -0.92 -11.73 -5.48
CA LEU A 34 -1.73 -10.56 -5.81
C LEU A 34 -3.13 -10.69 -5.23
N LEU A 35 -3.49 -9.75 -4.38
CA LEU A 35 -4.79 -9.66 -3.72
C LEU A 35 -5.55 -8.43 -4.23
N ASP A 36 -6.74 -8.66 -4.77
CA ASP A 36 -7.68 -7.60 -5.14
C ASP A 36 -9.11 -8.13 -5.05
N ILE A 37 -10.07 -7.26 -4.81
CA ILE A 37 -11.48 -7.65 -4.84
C ILE A 37 -11.94 -7.92 -6.28
N ASN A 38 -11.29 -7.28 -7.26
CA ASN A 38 -11.59 -7.45 -8.69
C ASN A 38 -10.66 -8.51 -9.32
N LYS A 39 -11.07 -9.78 -9.19
CA LYS A 39 -10.34 -10.90 -9.74
C LYS A 39 -10.21 -10.85 -11.27
N GLU A 40 -11.24 -10.40 -11.96
CA GLU A 40 -11.25 -10.30 -13.43
C GLU A 40 -10.18 -9.32 -13.92
N SER A 41 -10.03 -8.19 -13.24
CA SER A 41 -8.96 -7.23 -13.55
C SER A 41 -7.56 -7.79 -13.27
N LEU A 42 -7.38 -8.58 -12.20
CA LEU A 42 -6.12 -9.30 -11.97
C LEU A 42 -5.80 -10.27 -13.10
N GLU A 43 -6.79 -11.06 -13.52
CA GLU A 43 -6.63 -12.05 -14.60
C GLU A 43 -6.34 -11.36 -15.95
N ALA A 44 -6.97 -10.24 -16.23
CA ALA A 44 -6.72 -9.46 -17.45
C ALA A 44 -5.28 -8.89 -17.50
N GLU A 45 -4.75 -8.42 -16.36
CA GLU A 45 -3.42 -7.80 -16.29
C GLU A 45 -2.29 -8.83 -16.16
N PHE A 46 -2.50 -9.93 -15.43
CA PHE A 46 -1.46 -10.87 -15.01
C PHE A 46 -1.69 -12.33 -15.39
N GLY A 47 -2.78 -12.65 -16.11
CA GLY A 47 -3.10 -14.03 -16.51
C GLY A 47 -1.99 -14.71 -17.32
N ASN A 48 -1.14 -13.96 -17.99
CA ASN A 48 0.03 -14.46 -18.73
C ASN A 48 1.29 -14.62 -17.86
N ALA A 49 1.28 -14.15 -16.61
CA ALA A 49 2.42 -14.18 -15.69
C ALA A 49 2.31 -15.28 -14.63
N LEU A 50 1.47 -16.30 -14.81
CA LEU A 50 1.15 -17.32 -13.80
C LEU A 50 2.34 -18.17 -13.36
N GLN A 51 3.46 -18.14 -14.05
CA GLN A 51 4.70 -18.78 -13.56
C GLN A 51 5.27 -18.06 -12.33
N GLN A 52 5.17 -16.72 -12.30
CA GLN A 52 5.68 -15.84 -11.24
C GLN A 52 4.57 -15.20 -10.40
N ALA A 53 3.29 -15.41 -10.73
CA ALA A 53 2.17 -14.78 -10.06
C ALA A 53 1.12 -15.79 -9.58
N VAL A 54 0.55 -15.54 -8.40
CA VAL A 54 -0.69 -16.17 -7.92
C VAL A 54 -1.71 -15.08 -7.67
N LEU A 55 -2.92 -15.26 -8.20
CA LEU A 55 -3.98 -14.25 -8.23
C LEU A 55 -5.13 -14.66 -7.31
N PHE A 56 -5.49 -13.79 -6.37
CA PHE A 56 -6.61 -14.01 -5.46
C PHE A 56 -7.63 -12.88 -5.53
N GLY A 57 -8.87 -13.23 -5.90
CA GLY A 57 -10.03 -12.36 -5.75
C GLY A 57 -10.52 -12.46 -4.31
N VAL A 58 -10.16 -11.50 -3.46
CA VAL A 58 -10.45 -11.54 -2.02
C VAL A 58 -10.93 -10.19 -1.51
N ASP A 59 -11.84 -10.21 -0.57
CA ASP A 59 -12.16 -9.05 0.25
C ASP A 59 -11.17 -9.01 1.43
N ILE A 60 -10.21 -8.09 1.35
CA ILE A 60 -9.17 -7.92 2.38
C ILE A 60 -9.70 -7.44 3.73
N THR A 61 -10.98 -7.07 3.83
CA THR A 61 -11.63 -6.76 5.11
C THR A 61 -12.05 -8.03 5.86
N VAL A 62 -12.01 -9.20 5.20
CA VAL A 62 -12.32 -10.51 5.76
C VAL A 62 -11.01 -11.22 6.08
N GLN A 63 -10.61 -11.22 7.36
CA GLN A 63 -9.31 -11.77 7.80
C GLN A 63 -9.07 -13.20 7.32
N SER A 64 -10.08 -14.09 7.40
CA SER A 64 -9.93 -15.49 6.99
C SER A 64 -9.72 -15.68 5.49
N GLU A 65 -10.12 -14.73 4.64
CA GLU A 65 -9.80 -14.73 3.22
C GLU A 65 -8.35 -14.31 2.98
N VAL A 66 -7.88 -13.30 3.72
CA VAL A 66 -6.49 -12.85 3.69
C VAL A 66 -5.55 -13.98 4.10
N ASP A 67 -5.82 -14.61 5.26
CA ASP A 67 -5.00 -15.71 5.78
C ASP A 67 -4.87 -16.84 4.76
N ARG A 68 -6.00 -17.31 4.20
CA ARG A 68 -6.00 -18.37 3.18
C ARG A 68 -5.23 -18.00 1.92
N ALA A 69 -5.35 -16.77 1.43
CA ALA A 69 -4.65 -16.31 0.24
C ALA A 69 -3.14 -16.22 0.47
N ILE A 70 -2.71 -15.71 1.62
CA ILE A 70 -1.30 -15.59 1.98
C ILE A 70 -0.69 -16.97 2.21
N ASP A 71 -1.35 -17.88 2.94
CA ASP A 71 -0.90 -19.25 3.14
C ASP A 71 -0.74 -20.00 1.81
N ALA A 72 -1.72 -19.88 0.92
CA ALA A 72 -1.65 -20.51 -0.41
C ALA A 72 -0.53 -19.91 -1.27
N GLY A 73 -0.30 -18.60 -1.20
CA GLY A 73 0.82 -17.95 -1.87
C GLY A 73 2.17 -18.40 -1.30
N ALA A 74 2.30 -18.43 0.02
CA ALA A 74 3.51 -18.89 0.70
C ALA A 74 3.82 -20.37 0.40
N ALA A 75 2.80 -21.23 0.33
CA ALA A 75 2.97 -22.65 0.04
C ALA A 75 3.62 -22.89 -1.34
N ARG A 76 3.46 -21.96 -2.29
CA ARG A 76 4.03 -22.09 -3.63
C ARG A 76 5.55 -21.92 -3.67
N TRP A 77 6.09 -21.01 -2.86
CA TRP A 77 7.52 -20.68 -2.88
C TRP A 77 8.23 -20.91 -1.54
N GLY A 78 7.50 -21.22 -0.48
CA GLY A 78 8.04 -21.57 0.83
C GLY A 78 8.37 -20.39 1.74
N HIS A 79 8.24 -19.15 1.26
CA HIS A 79 8.59 -17.92 2.00
C HIS A 79 7.80 -16.71 1.50
N ILE A 80 7.87 -15.61 2.27
CA ILE A 80 7.36 -14.28 1.88
C ILE A 80 8.37 -13.24 2.35
N ASP A 81 8.86 -12.41 1.42
CA ASP A 81 9.90 -11.42 1.68
C ASP A 81 9.36 -10.00 1.77
N ILE A 82 8.33 -9.70 0.99
CA ILE A 82 7.83 -8.34 0.81
C ILE A 82 6.31 -8.32 0.99
N LEU A 83 5.80 -7.28 1.67
CA LEU A 83 4.39 -6.90 1.68
C LEU A 83 4.25 -5.44 1.26
N VAL A 84 3.40 -5.16 0.27
CA VAL A 84 3.01 -3.81 -0.11
C VAL A 84 1.50 -3.65 -0.01
N ASN A 85 1.04 -2.93 1.01
CA ASN A 85 -0.37 -2.63 1.22
C ASN A 85 -0.79 -1.39 0.43
N CYS A 86 -1.29 -1.60 -0.80
CA CYS A 86 -1.74 -0.52 -1.69
C CYS A 86 -3.25 -0.29 -1.65
N ALA A 87 -4.04 -1.28 -1.25
CA ALA A 87 -5.49 -1.17 -1.22
C ALA A 87 -5.96 -0.03 -0.28
N GLY A 88 -6.98 0.69 -0.71
CA GLY A 88 -7.55 1.77 0.08
C GLY A 88 -8.68 2.50 -0.64
N ILE A 89 -9.53 3.12 0.15
CA ILE A 89 -10.66 3.93 -0.32
C ILE A 89 -10.70 5.27 0.40
N THR A 90 -11.28 6.29 -0.24
CA THR A 90 -11.43 7.62 0.37
C THR A 90 -12.66 7.73 1.26
N GLY A 91 -13.67 6.90 1.04
CA GLY A 91 -15.00 7.10 1.61
C GLY A 91 -15.70 8.32 1.02
N ILE A 92 -16.74 8.80 1.71
CA ILE A 92 -17.46 10.02 1.35
C ILE A 92 -16.58 11.23 1.69
N THR A 93 -16.48 12.17 0.75
CA THR A 93 -15.64 13.36 0.87
C THR A 93 -16.45 14.63 0.74
N ASN A 94 -15.84 15.78 1.07
CA ASN A 94 -16.45 17.12 1.02
C ASN A 94 -17.63 17.32 1.99
N ILE A 95 -17.62 16.59 3.12
CA ILE A 95 -18.59 16.72 4.21
C ILE A 95 -17.88 17.11 5.51
N LYS A 96 -18.59 17.82 6.40
CA LYS A 96 -18.06 18.19 7.72
C LYS A 96 -18.12 17.00 8.69
N SER A 97 -17.25 17.02 9.69
CA SER A 97 -17.08 15.91 10.63
C SER A 97 -18.37 15.47 11.34
N HIS A 98 -19.29 16.39 11.63
CA HIS A 98 -20.57 16.08 12.27
C HIS A 98 -21.61 15.43 11.33
N GLU A 99 -21.36 15.44 10.02
CA GLU A 99 -22.21 14.85 8.98
C GLU A 99 -21.69 13.47 8.53
N VAL A 100 -20.52 13.07 8.99
CA VAL A 100 -19.94 11.76 8.60
C VAL A 100 -20.75 10.62 9.23
N ALA A 101 -21.29 9.77 8.38
CA ALA A 101 -21.99 8.56 8.82
C ALA A 101 -21.00 7.56 9.46
N ALA A 102 -21.41 6.95 10.57
CA ALA A 102 -20.57 5.98 11.28
C ALA A 102 -20.22 4.77 10.40
N GLU A 103 -21.13 4.36 9.55
CA GLU A 103 -20.98 3.24 8.60
C GLU A 103 -19.87 3.53 7.56
N ASP A 104 -19.80 4.78 7.04
CA ASP A 104 -18.73 5.16 6.11
C ASP A 104 -17.39 5.19 6.82
N LEU A 105 -17.34 5.73 8.05
CA LEU A 105 -16.13 5.73 8.88
C LEU A 105 -15.63 4.29 9.10
N GLN A 106 -16.52 3.39 9.51
CA GLN A 106 -16.20 1.97 9.77
C GLN A 106 -15.71 1.29 8.49
N ARG A 107 -16.37 1.49 7.36
CA ARG A 107 -15.99 0.93 6.06
C ARG A 107 -14.59 1.40 5.63
N VAL A 108 -14.30 2.69 5.78
CA VAL A 108 -12.98 3.25 5.43
C VAL A 108 -11.89 2.69 6.34
N PHE A 109 -12.15 2.57 7.66
CA PHE A 109 -11.21 1.95 8.59
C PHE A 109 -11.01 0.46 8.31
N ALA A 110 -12.05 -0.27 7.98
CA ALA A 110 -11.95 -1.69 7.63
C ALA A 110 -11.01 -1.90 6.45
N VAL A 111 -11.15 -1.11 5.37
CA VAL A 111 -10.32 -1.25 4.17
C VAL A 111 -8.91 -0.67 4.36
N ASN A 112 -8.79 0.55 4.92
CA ASN A 112 -7.49 1.24 4.93
C ASN A 112 -6.57 0.78 6.06
N PHE A 113 -7.14 0.47 7.24
CA PHE A 113 -6.36 0.14 8.43
C PHE A 113 -6.44 -1.35 8.79
N MET A 114 -7.65 -1.89 9.01
CA MET A 114 -7.78 -3.28 9.45
C MET A 114 -7.24 -4.27 8.41
N ALA A 115 -7.51 -4.05 7.12
CA ALA A 115 -6.95 -4.90 6.07
C ALA A 115 -5.42 -4.85 6.01
N SER A 116 -4.81 -3.67 6.21
CA SER A 116 -3.35 -3.55 6.31
C SER A 116 -2.79 -4.24 7.55
N PHE A 117 -3.54 -4.26 8.65
CA PHE A 117 -3.20 -5.02 9.85
C PHE A 117 -3.30 -6.53 9.60
N TYR A 118 -4.39 -7.03 9.01
CA TYR A 118 -4.58 -8.46 8.73
C TYR A 118 -3.49 -9.02 7.81
N THR A 119 -3.17 -8.30 6.73
CA THR A 119 -2.11 -8.74 5.82
C THR A 119 -0.73 -8.74 6.47
N ALA A 120 -0.41 -7.72 7.29
CA ALA A 120 0.83 -7.70 8.06
C ALA A 120 0.90 -8.85 9.06
N GLN A 121 -0.19 -9.09 9.81
CA GLN A 121 -0.29 -10.19 10.77
C GLN A 121 -0.08 -11.56 10.09
N ALA A 122 -0.62 -11.76 8.89
CA ALA A 122 -0.52 -13.01 8.15
C ALA A 122 0.89 -13.27 7.58
N VAL A 123 1.62 -12.22 7.12
CA VAL A 123 2.97 -12.41 6.55
C VAL A 123 4.07 -12.45 7.60
N LEU A 124 3.89 -11.80 8.74
CA LEU A 124 4.92 -11.69 9.79
C LEU A 124 5.47 -13.05 10.28
N PRO A 125 4.68 -14.11 10.50
CA PRO A 125 5.21 -15.41 10.90
C PRO A 125 6.24 -15.99 9.91
N PHE A 126 6.03 -15.79 8.60
CA PHE A 126 6.98 -16.21 7.57
C PHE A 126 8.27 -15.40 7.63
N MET A 127 8.13 -14.07 7.71
CA MET A 127 9.26 -13.14 7.80
C MET A 127 10.08 -13.35 9.08
N MET A 128 9.43 -13.58 10.21
CA MET A 128 10.12 -13.88 11.49
C MET A 128 10.90 -15.19 11.42
N LYS A 129 10.34 -16.23 10.82
CA LYS A 129 11.01 -17.52 10.66
C LYS A 129 12.28 -17.42 9.83
N GLN A 130 12.30 -16.59 8.79
CA GLN A 130 13.47 -16.41 7.90
C GLN A 130 14.38 -15.26 8.33
N GLN A 131 14.03 -14.49 9.39
CA GLN A 131 14.77 -13.33 9.89
C GLN A 131 14.99 -12.26 8.79
N TYR A 132 14.00 -12.07 7.95
CA TYR A 132 14.01 -11.09 6.86
C TYR A 132 12.58 -10.72 6.46
N GLY A 133 12.33 -9.44 6.23
CA GLY A 133 11.06 -8.95 5.70
C GLY A 133 11.11 -7.47 5.37
N ARG A 134 10.29 -7.07 4.39
CA ARG A 134 10.11 -5.68 3.97
C ARG A 134 8.62 -5.39 3.87
N ILE A 135 8.09 -4.61 4.79
CA ILE A 135 6.67 -4.23 4.81
C ILE A 135 6.54 -2.75 4.49
N LEU A 136 5.69 -2.44 3.53
CA LEU A 136 5.34 -1.08 3.16
C LEU A 136 3.82 -0.89 3.22
N HIS A 137 3.37 0.07 4.00
CA HIS A 137 1.99 0.52 4.05
C HIS A 137 1.83 1.81 3.24
N ILE A 138 0.89 1.85 2.30
CA ILE A 138 0.55 3.10 1.61
C ILE A 138 -0.38 3.92 2.51
N ALA A 139 0.21 4.89 3.18
CA ALA A 139 -0.47 5.93 3.94
C ALA A 139 -0.98 7.06 3.03
N SER A 140 -0.89 8.29 3.46
CA SER A 140 -1.21 9.49 2.69
C SER A 140 -0.70 10.72 3.41
N ILE A 141 -0.43 11.78 2.67
CA ILE A 141 -0.25 13.12 3.22
C ILE A 141 -1.46 13.55 4.09
N ALA A 142 -2.67 13.09 3.75
CA ALA A 142 -3.88 13.33 4.53
C ALA A 142 -3.80 12.71 5.95
N GLY A 143 -3.03 11.64 6.15
CA GLY A 143 -2.77 11.06 7.47
C GLY A 143 -1.80 11.88 8.32
N LYS A 144 -0.98 12.73 7.71
CA LYS A 144 -0.05 13.64 8.40
C LYS A 144 -0.70 14.99 8.71
N GLU A 145 -1.32 15.61 7.72
CA GLU A 145 -1.84 16.98 7.83
C GLU A 145 -3.33 17.04 8.23
N GLY A 146 -4.10 16.00 7.90
CA GLY A 146 -5.57 16.06 7.90
C GLY A 146 -6.10 16.91 6.73
N ASN A 147 -7.04 16.36 5.96
CA ASN A 147 -7.73 17.11 4.93
C ASN A 147 -9.16 17.45 5.37
N ALA A 148 -9.52 18.73 5.39
CA ALA A 148 -10.89 19.13 5.66
C ALA A 148 -11.86 18.43 4.68
N GLY A 149 -12.97 17.93 5.18
CA GLY A 149 -13.96 17.19 4.41
C GLY A 149 -13.60 15.71 4.14
N MET A 150 -12.53 15.18 4.77
CA MET A 150 -12.06 13.80 4.58
C MET A 150 -11.72 13.14 5.93
N LEU A 151 -12.62 13.22 6.90
CA LEU A 151 -12.37 12.74 8.26
C LEU A 151 -11.97 11.26 8.28
N ALA A 152 -12.82 10.38 7.73
CA ALA A 152 -12.60 8.94 7.76
C ALA A 152 -11.28 8.54 7.09
N TYR A 153 -11.00 9.11 5.92
CA TYR A 153 -9.75 8.86 5.19
C TYR A 153 -8.52 9.32 5.97
N SER A 154 -8.52 10.59 6.41
CA SER A 154 -7.37 11.17 7.13
C SER A 154 -7.08 10.41 8.41
N ALA A 155 -8.11 10.11 9.20
CA ALA A 155 -7.97 9.34 10.45
C ALA A 155 -7.45 7.92 10.19
N SER A 156 -7.99 7.20 9.19
CA SER A 156 -7.53 5.86 8.86
C SER A 156 -6.06 5.83 8.40
N LYS A 157 -5.64 6.82 7.60
CA LYS A 157 -4.24 6.93 7.14
C LYS A 157 -3.28 7.38 8.25
N ALA A 158 -3.74 8.17 9.21
CA ALA A 158 -2.99 8.46 10.45
C ALA A 158 -2.81 7.21 11.31
N ALA A 159 -3.85 6.36 11.42
CA ALA A 159 -3.75 5.07 12.12
C ALA A 159 -2.72 4.13 11.47
N VAL A 160 -2.66 4.08 10.14
CA VAL A 160 -1.62 3.32 9.39
C VAL A 160 -0.22 3.82 9.73
N ILE A 161 0.00 5.15 9.81
CA ILE A 161 1.27 5.74 10.21
C ILE A 161 1.64 5.32 11.66
N GLY A 162 0.66 5.33 12.57
CA GLY A 162 0.85 4.87 13.95
C GLY A 162 1.26 3.40 14.01
N MET A 163 0.54 2.52 13.30
CA MET A 163 0.85 1.08 13.21
C MET A 163 2.26 0.84 12.67
N THR A 164 2.65 1.55 11.62
CA THR A 164 4.00 1.47 11.03
C THR A 164 5.08 1.70 12.06
N LYS A 165 4.92 2.73 12.92
CA LYS A 165 5.90 3.05 13.97
C LYS A 165 6.03 1.96 15.02
N VAL A 166 4.91 1.34 15.39
CA VAL A 166 4.88 0.23 16.36
C VAL A 166 5.57 -0.99 15.76
N GLN A 167 5.10 -1.45 14.62
CA GLN A 167 5.65 -2.64 13.96
C GLN A 167 7.14 -2.48 13.60
N GLY A 168 7.57 -1.30 13.15
CA GLY A 168 8.97 -1.03 12.87
C GLY A 168 9.90 -1.19 14.10
N LYS A 169 9.39 -0.90 15.31
CA LYS A 169 10.13 -1.10 16.56
C LYS A 169 10.09 -2.54 17.04
N GLU A 170 8.94 -3.22 16.89
CA GLU A 170 8.75 -4.58 17.39
C GLU A 170 9.56 -5.62 16.62
N TYR A 171 9.72 -5.43 15.30
CA TYR A 171 10.31 -6.45 14.42
C TYR A 171 11.72 -6.12 13.91
N GLY A 172 12.28 -4.97 14.28
CA GLY A 172 13.60 -4.54 13.79
C GLY A 172 14.74 -5.50 14.11
N GLU A 173 14.75 -6.11 15.30
CA GLU A 173 15.77 -7.09 15.72
C GLU A 173 15.69 -8.41 14.93
N MET A 174 14.56 -8.66 14.23
CA MET A 174 14.34 -9.84 13.42
C MET A 174 14.69 -9.62 11.94
N GLY A 175 15.41 -8.54 11.61
CA GLY A 175 15.76 -8.22 10.21
C GLY A 175 14.58 -7.74 9.35
N ILE A 176 13.45 -7.40 9.98
CA ILE A 176 12.23 -6.94 9.29
C ILE A 176 12.15 -5.43 9.39
N THR A 177 12.00 -4.76 8.26
CA THR A 177 11.69 -3.32 8.25
C THR A 177 10.23 -3.08 7.89
N VAL A 178 9.58 -2.18 8.62
CA VAL A 178 8.20 -1.78 8.37
C VAL A 178 8.17 -0.27 8.20
N ASN A 179 7.77 0.19 7.01
CA ASN A 179 7.73 1.60 6.69
C ASN A 179 6.37 1.98 6.07
N ALA A 180 6.09 3.26 6.02
CA ALA A 180 4.96 3.81 5.29
C ALA A 180 5.41 4.76 4.19
N LEU A 181 4.60 4.89 3.14
CA LEU A 181 4.70 5.93 2.14
C LEU A 181 3.49 6.86 2.27
N ALA A 182 3.72 8.15 2.38
CA ALA A 182 2.70 9.19 2.43
C ALA A 182 2.71 10.03 1.14
N PRO A 183 2.04 9.57 0.08
CA PRO A 183 1.96 10.34 -1.15
C PRO A 183 1.00 11.52 -1.01
N ALA A 184 1.31 12.62 -1.70
CA ALA A 184 0.32 13.61 -2.10
C ALA A 184 -0.49 13.03 -3.28
N VAL A 185 -1.07 13.87 -4.13
CA VAL A 185 -1.81 13.36 -5.29
C VAL A 185 -0.85 12.78 -6.33
N ILE A 186 -1.03 11.49 -6.63
CA ILE A 186 -0.32 10.77 -7.71
C ILE A 186 -1.25 10.70 -8.91
N ARG A 187 -0.74 11.01 -10.10
CA ARG A 187 -1.51 10.97 -11.33
C ARG A 187 -1.83 9.52 -11.69
N THR A 188 -3.09 9.19 -11.62
CA THR A 188 -3.67 7.89 -11.99
C THR A 188 -4.81 8.11 -12.97
N PRO A 189 -5.32 7.09 -13.68
CA PRO A 189 -6.49 7.24 -14.53
C PRO A 189 -7.70 7.87 -13.83
N LEU A 190 -7.84 7.65 -12.52
CA LEU A 190 -8.88 8.29 -11.70
C LEU A 190 -8.70 9.82 -11.63
N VAL A 191 -7.47 10.31 -11.52
CA VAL A 191 -7.17 11.75 -11.48
C VAL A 191 -7.36 12.38 -12.86
N ASP A 192 -7.09 11.65 -13.94
CA ASP A 192 -7.22 12.16 -15.30
C ASP A 192 -8.67 12.46 -15.72
N VAL A 193 -9.66 11.82 -15.07
CA VAL A 193 -11.09 12.08 -15.31
C VAL A 193 -11.69 13.10 -14.32
N MET A 194 -10.92 13.62 -13.38
CA MET A 194 -11.38 14.65 -12.43
C MET A 194 -11.51 16.03 -13.12
N PRO A 195 -12.43 16.89 -12.65
CA PRO A 195 -12.47 18.28 -13.09
C PRO A 195 -11.13 18.99 -12.89
N LEU A 196 -10.70 19.78 -13.88
CA LEU A 196 -9.41 20.50 -13.84
C LEU A 196 -9.28 21.41 -12.60
N GLU A 197 -10.36 22.03 -12.16
CA GLU A 197 -10.38 22.87 -10.95
C GLU A 197 -10.06 22.05 -9.69
N GLN A 198 -10.54 20.82 -9.61
CA GLN A 198 -10.25 19.92 -8.49
C GLN A 198 -8.79 19.49 -8.49
N VAL A 199 -8.25 19.13 -9.65
CA VAL A 199 -6.83 18.81 -9.81
C VAL A 199 -5.98 20.01 -9.45
N LYS A 200 -6.34 21.21 -9.95
CA LYS A 200 -5.65 22.46 -9.61
C LYS A 200 -5.68 22.73 -8.10
N TYR A 201 -6.82 22.60 -7.44
CA TYR A 201 -6.94 22.79 -5.98
C TYR A 201 -5.98 21.85 -5.22
N MET A 202 -5.83 20.60 -5.66
CA MET A 202 -4.92 19.64 -5.03
C MET A 202 -3.46 20.00 -5.29
N THR A 203 -3.10 20.40 -6.51
CA THR A 203 -1.71 20.74 -6.88
C THR A 203 -1.27 22.11 -6.38
N ASP A 204 -2.17 23.04 -6.16
CA ASP A 204 -1.85 24.36 -5.57
C ASP A 204 -1.23 24.24 -4.16
N LYS A 205 -1.57 23.17 -3.43
CA LYS A 205 -0.99 22.86 -2.12
C LYS A 205 0.40 22.23 -2.20
N ILE A 206 0.82 21.79 -3.38
CA ILE A 206 2.11 21.14 -3.61
C ILE A 206 3.10 22.20 -4.11
N PRO A 207 4.26 22.42 -3.44
CA PRO A 207 5.28 23.37 -3.90
C PRO A 207 5.74 23.14 -5.33
N MET A 208 5.88 21.88 -5.76
CA MET A 208 6.23 21.51 -7.14
C MET A 208 5.12 21.75 -8.18
N LYS A 209 3.91 22.19 -7.77
CA LYS A 209 2.78 22.58 -8.62
C LYS A 209 2.33 21.54 -9.65
N ARG A 210 2.52 20.28 -9.36
CA ARG A 210 2.09 19.14 -10.19
C ARG A 210 1.71 17.93 -9.34
N CYS A 211 1.00 16.99 -9.94
CA CYS A 211 0.88 15.65 -9.39
C CYS A 211 2.24 14.92 -9.45
N GLY A 212 2.49 14.03 -8.51
CA GLY A 212 3.51 13.00 -8.68
C GLY A 212 3.09 12.01 -9.76
N THR A 213 4.04 11.29 -10.36
CA THR A 213 3.75 10.24 -11.35
C THR A 213 3.75 8.85 -10.70
N LEU A 214 3.17 7.87 -11.38
CA LEU A 214 3.24 6.47 -10.93
C LEU A 214 4.67 5.97 -10.90
N GLU A 215 5.51 6.37 -11.88
CA GLU A 215 6.93 6.00 -11.91
C GLU A 215 7.69 6.55 -10.71
N GLU A 216 7.45 7.80 -10.31
CA GLU A 216 8.07 8.40 -9.12
C GLU A 216 7.66 7.63 -7.86
N ALA A 217 6.39 7.21 -7.75
CA ALA A 217 5.92 6.40 -6.64
C ALA A 217 6.57 5.01 -6.65
N VAL A 218 6.59 4.34 -7.80
CA VAL A 218 7.20 3.02 -7.97
C VAL A 218 8.68 3.04 -7.62
N HIS A 219 9.45 4.01 -8.11
CA HIS A 219 10.89 4.09 -7.81
C HIS A 219 11.17 4.18 -6.31
N LEU A 220 10.41 5.00 -5.59
CA LEU A 220 10.58 5.12 -4.14
C LEU A 220 10.11 3.85 -3.42
N ILE A 221 8.98 3.26 -3.82
CA ILE A 221 8.49 2.00 -3.26
C ILE A 221 9.52 0.88 -3.44
N MET A 222 10.06 0.73 -4.65
CA MET A 222 11.07 -0.29 -4.94
C MET A 222 12.32 -0.14 -4.07
N TYR A 223 12.77 1.11 -3.81
CA TYR A 223 13.85 1.35 -2.85
C TYR A 223 13.45 0.93 -1.43
N ILE A 224 12.27 1.34 -0.96
CA ILE A 224 11.83 1.07 0.43
C ILE A 224 11.75 -0.43 0.70
N VAL A 225 11.27 -1.23 -0.27
CA VAL A 225 11.11 -2.68 -0.11
C VAL A 225 12.32 -3.49 -0.59
N SER A 226 13.38 -2.83 -1.02
CA SER A 226 14.61 -3.50 -1.47
C SER A 226 15.51 -3.92 -0.30
N PRO A 227 16.44 -4.87 -0.51
CA PRO A 227 17.47 -5.20 0.47
C PRO A 227 18.40 -4.02 0.81
N GLU A 228 18.57 -3.07 -0.12
CA GLU A 228 19.42 -1.87 0.08
C GLU A 228 18.88 -0.95 1.18
N ASN A 229 17.56 -0.95 1.45
CA ASN A 229 16.97 -0.23 2.58
C ASN A 229 17.00 -1.11 3.84
N SER A 230 18.17 -1.26 4.44
CA SER A 230 18.41 -2.16 5.57
C SER A 230 18.42 -1.47 6.94
N PHE A 231 18.43 -0.12 6.99
CA PHE A 231 18.57 0.63 8.25
C PHE A 231 17.44 1.66 8.49
N THR A 232 16.38 1.61 7.69
CA THR A 232 15.20 2.46 7.87
C THR A 232 13.98 1.60 8.21
N THR A 233 13.45 1.76 9.43
CA THR A 233 12.22 1.10 9.88
C THR A 233 11.40 2.04 10.76
N GLY A 234 10.07 1.87 10.80
CA GLY A 234 9.15 2.74 11.54
C GLY A 234 9.00 4.14 10.94
N PHE A 235 9.51 4.37 9.74
CA PHE A 235 9.55 5.68 9.11
C PHE A 235 8.41 5.85 8.09
N THR A 236 7.94 7.10 7.96
CA THR A 236 6.97 7.48 6.92
C THR A 236 7.68 8.32 5.89
N PHE A 237 7.92 7.75 4.72
CA PHE A 237 8.49 8.45 3.57
C PHE A 237 7.46 9.39 2.95
N ASP A 238 7.83 10.64 2.72
CA ASP A 238 6.99 11.59 2.00
C ASP A 238 7.25 11.54 0.49
N LEU A 239 6.18 11.40 -0.28
CA LEU A 239 6.18 11.60 -1.72
C LEU A 239 5.19 12.71 -2.04
N SER A 240 5.53 13.94 -1.65
CA SER A 240 4.57 15.02 -1.54
C SER A 240 4.90 16.25 -2.39
N GLY A 241 6.02 16.26 -3.13
CA GLY A 241 6.48 17.42 -3.88
C GLY A 241 6.75 18.63 -2.99
N GLY A 242 7.15 18.39 -1.72
CA GLY A 242 7.44 19.41 -0.72
C GLY A 242 6.24 19.85 0.12
N ARG A 243 5.06 19.23 -0.04
CA ARG A 243 3.85 19.60 0.72
C ARG A 243 3.98 19.26 2.21
N ALA A 244 4.51 18.10 2.56
CA ALA A 244 4.84 17.77 3.95
C ALA A 244 6.36 17.76 4.14
N THR A 245 6.80 18.18 5.33
CA THR A 245 8.24 18.36 5.66
C THR A 245 8.59 17.82 7.06
N TYR A 246 7.70 17.02 7.69
CA TYR A 246 7.93 16.48 9.04
C TYR A 246 7.54 15.02 9.14
#